data_f2bab3f9101ff299535d1619e3628032
#
_entry.id   f2bab3f9101ff299535d1619e3628032
#
_cell.length_a   1.000
_cell.length_b   1.000
_cell.length_c   1.000
_cell.angle_alpha   90.00
_cell.angle_beta   90.00
_cell.angle_gamma   90.00
#
_symmetry.space_group_name_H-M   'P 1'
#
loop_
_entity.id
_entity.type
_entity.pdbx_description
1 polymer ?
#
loop_
_entity_poly.entity_id
_entity_poly.type
_entity_poly.pdbx_seq_one_letter_code
_entity_poly.pdbx_strand_id
1 'polypeptide(L)'
;GSSSVPQDLQDEINKYGGKLKQTWGVPVEEIQRGIKHGVRKINIDTDNRMAMTGQIRKVLKDNPEEFDPRKYLKPAMEAMAKLCKQRLQEFNTAGQASKIKKVLTTAEMARRYSKGELDPKIA
;
A
#
# COMPACT_ATOMS: atom_id res chain seq x y z
N GLY A 1 -8.47 -0.03 8.77
CA GLY A 1 -7.97 0.08 7.42
C GLY A 1 -8.45 1.35 6.74
N SER A 2 -7.67 1.85 5.82
CA SER A 2 -7.96 3.09 5.09
C SER A 2 -7.77 2.91 3.57
N SER A 3 -8.03 1.68 3.07
CA SER A 3 -8.02 1.43 1.63
C SER A 3 -9.07 2.28 0.93
N SER A 4 -8.72 2.84 -0.22
CA SER A 4 -9.61 3.74 -0.96
C SER A 4 -10.59 3.00 -1.87
N VAL A 5 -10.29 1.74 -2.14
CA VAL A 5 -11.06 0.88 -3.05
C VAL A 5 -11.29 1.57 -4.40
N PRO A 6 -10.22 1.79 -5.19
CA PRO A 6 -10.30 2.52 -6.45
C PRO A 6 -11.30 1.87 -7.41
N GLN A 7 -12.20 2.67 -7.95
CA GLN A 7 -13.28 2.17 -8.82
C GLN A 7 -12.77 1.64 -10.15
N ASP A 8 -11.74 2.27 -10.70
CA ASP A 8 -11.04 1.82 -11.90
C ASP A 8 -10.46 0.41 -11.74
N LEU A 9 -9.94 0.06 -10.55
CA LEU A 9 -9.45 -1.28 -10.27
C LEU A 9 -10.59 -2.30 -10.10
N GLN A 10 -11.74 -1.91 -9.55
CA GLN A 10 -12.93 -2.77 -9.53
C GLN A 10 -13.42 -3.06 -10.95
N ASP A 11 -13.49 -2.02 -11.78
CA ASP A 11 -13.90 -2.11 -13.17
C ASP A 11 -12.94 -2.98 -13.98
N GLU A 12 -11.61 -2.83 -13.77
CA GLU A 12 -10.61 -3.67 -14.41
C GLU A 12 -10.79 -5.15 -14.04
N ILE A 13 -10.95 -5.46 -12.75
CA ILE A 13 -11.17 -6.83 -12.29
C ILE A 13 -12.44 -7.42 -12.93
N ASN A 14 -13.53 -6.66 -12.96
CA ASN A 14 -14.80 -7.12 -13.52
C ASN A 14 -14.72 -7.27 -15.05
N LYS A 15 -14.04 -6.36 -15.75
CA LYS A 15 -13.76 -6.45 -17.19
C LYS A 15 -13.04 -7.75 -17.56
N TYR A 16 -12.14 -8.21 -16.72
CA TYR A 16 -11.36 -9.45 -16.94
C TYR A 16 -11.93 -10.66 -16.21
N GLY A 17 -13.26 -10.75 -16.08
CA GLY A 17 -13.99 -11.92 -15.61
C GLY A 17 -14.20 -11.98 -14.10
N GLY A 18 -13.94 -10.91 -13.38
CA GLY A 18 -14.34 -10.77 -11.98
C GLY A 18 -15.85 -10.53 -11.85
N LYS A 19 -16.34 -10.68 -10.62
CA LYS A 19 -17.75 -10.40 -10.25
C LYS A 19 -17.79 -9.66 -8.92
N LEU A 20 -16.97 -8.62 -8.78
CA LEU A 20 -16.95 -7.80 -7.56
C LEU A 20 -18.26 -7.00 -7.50
N LYS A 21 -18.86 -7.03 -6.30
CA LYS A 21 -19.98 -6.12 -6.00
C LYS A 21 -19.42 -4.72 -5.78
N GLN A 22 -20.21 -3.72 -6.11
CA GLN A 22 -19.87 -2.32 -5.85
C GLN A 22 -19.51 -2.13 -4.38
N THR A 23 -18.33 -1.63 -4.13
CA THR A 23 -17.78 -1.40 -2.79
C THR A 23 -17.03 -0.07 -2.79
N TRP A 24 -17.12 0.64 -1.69
CA TRP A 24 -16.47 1.92 -1.49
C TRP A 24 -15.49 1.84 -0.32
N GLY A 25 -14.41 2.59 -0.42
CA GLY A 25 -13.43 2.78 0.64
C GLY A 25 -13.41 4.21 1.15
N VAL A 26 -12.30 4.62 1.75
CA VAL A 26 -12.08 5.99 2.19
C VAL A 26 -11.49 6.78 1.02
N PRO A 27 -12.14 7.83 0.53
CA PRO A 27 -11.59 8.68 -0.53
C PRO A 27 -10.19 9.22 -0.15
N VAL A 28 -9.30 9.32 -1.14
CA VAL A 28 -7.92 9.79 -0.91
C VAL A 28 -7.90 11.19 -0.29
N GLU A 29 -8.81 12.06 -0.72
CA GLU A 29 -8.96 13.43 -0.21
C GLU A 29 -9.31 13.44 1.29
N GLU A 30 -10.12 12.49 1.74
CA GLU A 30 -10.46 12.36 3.16
C GLU A 30 -9.26 11.87 3.97
N ILE A 31 -8.46 10.97 3.41
CA ILE A 31 -7.21 10.52 4.04
C ILE A 31 -6.25 11.71 4.15
N GLN A 32 -6.10 12.50 3.09
CA GLN A 32 -5.26 13.71 3.08
C GLN A 32 -5.73 14.74 4.10
N ARG A 33 -7.05 14.90 4.25
CA ARG A 33 -7.65 15.75 5.28
C ARG A 33 -7.30 15.23 6.68
N GLY A 34 -7.45 13.91 6.90
CA GLY A 34 -7.07 13.26 8.15
C GLY A 34 -5.59 13.46 8.51
N ILE A 35 -4.68 13.41 7.52
CA ILE A 35 -3.25 13.67 7.73
C ILE A 35 -3.02 15.09 8.28
N LYS A 36 -3.73 16.08 7.76
CA LYS A 36 -3.65 17.47 8.26
C LYS A 36 -4.15 17.61 9.71
N HIS A 37 -5.03 16.69 10.13
CA HIS A 37 -5.62 16.68 11.48
C HIS A 37 -4.99 15.62 12.41
N GLY A 38 -3.79 15.14 12.12
CA GLY A 38 -3.02 14.33 13.06
C GLY A 38 -2.93 12.85 12.75
N VAL A 39 -3.57 12.35 11.69
CA VAL A 39 -3.36 10.96 11.26
C VAL A 39 -1.91 10.77 10.82
N ARG A 40 -1.23 9.76 11.39
CA ARG A 40 0.19 9.48 11.14
C ARG A 40 0.45 8.08 10.60
N LYS A 41 -0.50 7.17 10.71
CA LYS A 41 -0.39 5.79 10.24
C LYS A 41 -1.63 5.43 9.42
N ILE A 42 -1.41 4.99 8.19
CA ILE A 42 -2.46 4.63 7.23
C ILE A 42 -2.17 3.22 6.73
N ASN A 43 -3.14 2.31 6.84
CA ASN A 43 -3.05 0.96 6.30
C ASN A 43 -3.76 0.90 4.95
N ILE A 44 -3.04 0.48 3.93
CA ILE A 44 -3.57 0.22 2.59
C ILE A 44 -3.29 -1.25 2.25
N ASP A 45 -4.34 -2.05 2.10
CA ASP A 45 -4.24 -3.46 1.74
C ASP A 45 -5.14 -3.81 0.54
N THR A 46 -6.43 -3.52 0.62
CA THR A 46 -7.40 -3.86 -0.43
C THR A 46 -7.00 -3.29 -1.79
N ASP A 47 -6.54 -2.04 -1.85
CA ASP A 47 -6.09 -1.39 -3.09
C ASP A 47 -4.96 -2.19 -3.74
N ASN A 48 -3.97 -2.65 -2.96
CA ASN A 48 -2.85 -3.45 -3.44
C ASN A 48 -3.31 -4.81 -3.98
N ARG A 49 -4.21 -5.48 -3.26
CA ARG A 49 -4.79 -6.75 -3.69
C ARG A 49 -5.57 -6.61 -5.00
N MET A 50 -6.33 -5.53 -5.14
CA MET A 50 -7.10 -5.25 -6.34
C MET A 50 -6.18 -4.99 -7.54
N ALA A 51 -5.13 -4.19 -7.37
CA ALA A 51 -4.15 -3.90 -8.42
C ALA A 51 -3.48 -5.19 -8.93
N MET A 52 -3.05 -6.06 -8.02
CA MET A 52 -2.47 -7.36 -8.39
C MET A 52 -3.48 -8.26 -9.09
N THR A 53 -4.67 -8.39 -8.52
CA THR A 53 -5.72 -9.28 -9.05
C THR A 53 -6.17 -8.85 -10.45
N GLY A 54 -6.31 -7.54 -10.69
CA GLY A 54 -6.67 -7.00 -12.00
C GLY A 54 -5.68 -7.41 -13.08
N GLN A 55 -4.40 -7.25 -12.82
CA GLN A 55 -3.35 -7.60 -13.77
C GLN A 55 -3.22 -9.11 -14.00
N ILE A 56 -3.34 -9.93 -12.95
CA ILE A 56 -3.34 -11.40 -13.10
C ILE A 56 -4.51 -11.83 -13.99
N ARG A 57 -5.71 -11.34 -13.72
CA ARG A 57 -6.90 -11.64 -14.52
C ARG A 57 -6.75 -11.19 -15.97
N LYS A 58 -6.18 -10.00 -16.18
CA LYS A 58 -5.90 -9.47 -17.51
C LYS A 58 -4.98 -10.40 -18.30
N VAL A 59 -3.82 -10.78 -17.75
CA VAL A 59 -2.88 -11.65 -18.43
C VAL A 59 -3.50 -13.00 -18.79
N LEU A 60 -4.22 -13.63 -17.84
CA LEU A 60 -4.85 -14.93 -18.07
C LEU A 60 -6.05 -14.85 -19.03
N LYS A 61 -6.71 -13.70 -19.15
CA LYS A 61 -7.77 -13.50 -20.15
C LYS A 61 -7.21 -13.25 -21.53
N ASP A 62 -6.14 -12.46 -21.64
CA ASP A 62 -5.51 -12.09 -22.91
C ASP A 62 -4.68 -13.25 -23.49
N ASN A 63 -4.15 -14.14 -22.62
CA ASN A 63 -3.36 -15.32 -22.97
C ASN A 63 -3.90 -16.54 -22.21
N PRO A 64 -4.97 -17.19 -22.69
CA PRO A 64 -5.62 -18.28 -21.97
C PRO A 64 -4.76 -19.52 -21.75
N GLU A 65 -3.72 -19.72 -22.56
CA GLU A 65 -2.74 -20.80 -22.42
C GLU A 65 -1.60 -20.50 -21.44
N GLU A 66 -1.55 -19.30 -20.86
CA GLU A 66 -0.46 -18.95 -19.97
C GLU A 66 -0.58 -19.65 -18.62
N PHE A 67 0.45 -20.36 -18.23
CA PHE A 67 0.52 -21.11 -16.97
C PHE A 67 1.74 -20.76 -16.10
N ASP A 68 2.71 -20.00 -16.64
CA ASP A 68 3.93 -19.64 -15.89
C ASP A 68 3.66 -18.46 -14.94
N PRO A 69 3.75 -18.68 -13.61
CA PRO A 69 3.52 -17.61 -12.64
C PRO A 69 4.38 -16.36 -12.86
N ARG A 70 5.59 -16.52 -13.36
CA ARG A 70 6.49 -15.39 -13.64
C ARG A 70 5.91 -14.42 -14.67
N LYS A 71 5.08 -14.92 -15.57
CA LYS A 71 4.44 -14.12 -16.63
C LYS A 71 3.29 -13.27 -16.12
N TYR A 72 2.46 -13.79 -15.23
CA TYR A 72 1.32 -13.03 -14.70
C TYR A 72 1.61 -12.35 -13.37
N LEU A 73 2.61 -12.80 -12.59
CA LEU A 73 3.01 -12.12 -11.35
C LEU A 73 3.87 -10.88 -11.61
N LYS A 74 4.70 -10.86 -12.65
CA LYS A 74 5.52 -9.68 -12.99
C LYS A 74 4.66 -8.42 -13.19
N PRO A 75 3.68 -8.37 -14.11
CA PRO A 75 2.82 -7.19 -14.26
C PRO A 75 1.97 -6.91 -13.00
N ALA A 76 1.60 -7.93 -12.23
CA ALA A 76 0.90 -7.74 -10.96
C ALA A 76 1.78 -7.00 -9.93
N MET A 77 3.04 -7.36 -9.81
CA MET A 77 4.01 -6.68 -8.94
C MET A 77 4.26 -5.23 -9.40
N GLU A 78 4.36 -5.01 -10.71
CA GLU A 78 4.54 -3.66 -11.29
C GLU A 78 3.34 -2.77 -10.99
N ALA A 79 2.11 -3.29 -11.11
CA ALA A 79 0.89 -2.55 -10.78
C ALA A 79 0.82 -2.20 -9.29
N MET A 80 1.16 -3.14 -8.42
CA MET A 80 1.22 -2.90 -6.97
C MET A 80 2.30 -1.85 -6.64
N ALA A 81 3.48 -1.93 -7.22
CA ALA A 81 4.55 -0.96 -7.01
C ALA A 81 4.15 0.44 -7.46
N LYS A 82 3.45 0.55 -8.61
CA LYS A 82 2.90 1.82 -9.10
C LYS A 82 1.89 2.41 -8.12
N LEU A 83 0.97 1.60 -7.61
CA LEU A 83 -0.01 2.04 -6.62
C LEU A 83 0.65 2.49 -5.32
N CYS A 84 1.60 1.72 -4.79
CA CYS A 84 2.35 2.10 -3.60
C CYS A 84 3.06 3.46 -3.78
N LYS A 85 3.73 3.65 -4.92
CA LYS A 85 4.39 4.92 -5.25
C LYS A 85 3.38 6.08 -5.27
N GLN A 86 2.22 5.88 -5.89
CA GLN A 86 1.16 6.88 -5.94
C GLN A 86 0.68 7.24 -4.52
N ARG A 87 0.40 6.27 -3.66
CA ARG A 87 -0.02 6.51 -2.27
C ARG A 87 1.05 7.24 -1.45
N LEU A 88 2.33 6.90 -1.63
CA LEU A 88 3.43 7.62 -0.97
C LEU A 88 3.48 9.10 -1.39
N GLN A 89 3.17 9.42 -2.63
CA GLN A 89 3.08 10.79 -3.12
C GLN A 89 1.85 11.51 -2.55
N GLU A 90 0.68 10.89 -2.63
CA GLU A 90 -0.59 11.45 -2.16
C GLU A 90 -0.60 11.72 -0.65
N PHE A 91 0.13 10.92 0.13
CA PHE A 91 0.22 11.06 1.58
C PHE A 91 1.44 11.87 2.06
N ASN A 92 2.14 12.55 1.16
CA ASN A 92 3.31 13.39 1.45
C ASN A 92 4.48 12.66 2.13
N THR A 93 4.61 11.35 1.89
CA THR A 93 5.71 10.53 2.41
C THR A 93 6.85 10.37 1.41
N ALA A 94 6.62 10.65 0.14
CA ALA A 94 7.66 10.63 -0.88
C ALA A 94 8.74 11.68 -0.59
N GLY A 95 10.00 11.33 -0.82
CA GLY A 95 11.15 12.21 -0.60
C GLY A 95 11.49 12.48 0.88
N GLN A 96 10.89 11.77 1.83
CA GLN A 96 11.12 11.99 3.26
C GLN A 96 12.18 11.04 3.87
N ALA A 97 12.69 10.06 3.12
CA ALA A 97 13.59 9.04 3.65
C ALA A 97 14.86 9.61 4.30
N SER A 98 15.44 10.67 3.75
CA SER A 98 16.63 11.33 4.31
C SER A 98 16.35 12.06 5.62
N LYS A 99 15.10 12.35 5.95
CA LYS A 99 14.66 13.04 7.17
C LYS A 99 14.32 12.07 8.30
N ILE A 100 14.27 10.77 8.02
CA ILE A 100 13.99 9.75 9.03
C ILE A 100 15.21 9.61 9.92
N LYS A 101 15.00 9.57 11.25
CA LYS A 101 16.07 9.30 12.20
C LYS A 101 16.79 8.00 11.85
N LYS A 102 18.11 7.99 11.93
CA LYS A 102 18.89 6.77 11.75
C LYS A 102 18.39 5.69 12.70
N VAL A 103 18.18 4.49 12.18
CA VAL A 103 17.84 3.33 12.99
C VAL A 103 19.04 3.05 13.90
N LEU A 104 18.78 2.93 15.19
CA LEU A 104 19.81 2.58 16.16
C LEU A 104 20.31 1.16 15.89
N THR A 105 21.60 0.93 16.07
CA THR A 105 22.14 -0.44 16.08
C THR A 105 21.54 -1.22 17.25
N THR A 106 21.50 -2.54 17.16
CA THR A 106 21.01 -3.39 18.27
C THR A 106 21.75 -3.13 19.56
N ALA A 107 23.08 -2.95 19.51
CA ALA A 107 23.90 -2.62 20.66
C ALA A 107 23.53 -1.27 21.29
N GLU A 108 23.33 -0.25 20.46
CA GLU A 108 22.92 1.07 20.93
C GLU A 108 21.49 1.07 21.49
N MET A 109 20.56 0.32 20.88
CA MET A 109 19.23 0.12 21.44
C MET A 109 19.30 -0.55 22.83
N ALA A 110 20.03 -1.66 22.96
CA ALA A 110 20.18 -2.36 24.23
C ALA A 110 20.74 -1.43 25.30
N ARG A 111 21.78 -0.63 24.98
CA ARG A 111 22.36 0.36 25.88
C ARG A 111 21.32 1.40 26.33
N ARG A 112 20.49 1.90 25.44
CA ARG A 112 19.47 2.92 25.78
C ARG A 112 18.33 2.35 26.60
N TYR A 113 17.90 1.12 26.29
CA TYR A 113 16.91 0.42 27.10
C TYR A 113 17.40 0.18 28.53
N SER A 114 18.65 -0.26 28.69
CA SER A 114 19.22 -0.48 30.03
C SER A 114 19.35 0.79 30.87
N LYS A 115 19.34 1.97 30.24
CA LYS A 115 19.38 3.27 30.90
C LYS A 115 17.99 3.94 31.06
N GLY A 116 16.91 3.29 30.65
CA GLY A 116 15.58 3.87 30.67
C GLY A 116 15.36 5.04 29.69
N GLU A 117 16.31 5.30 28.77
CA GLU A 117 16.23 6.41 27.81
C GLU A 117 15.10 6.24 26.78
N LEU A 118 14.63 5.01 26.58
CA LEU A 118 13.57 4.65 25.64
C LEU A 118 12.24 4.33 26.31
N ASP A 119 12.14 4.52 27.63
CA ASP A 119 10.90 4.30 28.35
C ASP A 119 9.82 5.29 27.90
N PRO A 120 8.53 4.85 27.81
CA PRO A 120 7.45 5.75 27.45
C PRO A 120 7.34 6.90 28.44
N LYS A 121 7.45 8.10 27.96
CA LYS A 121 7.10 9.29 28.75
C LYS A 121 5.59 9.43 28.73
N ILE A 122 4.92 8.88 29.72
CA ILE A 122 3.49 9.08 29.94
C ILE A 122 3.33 10.47 30.54
N ALA A 123 2.71 11.38 29.79
CA ALA A 123 2.33 12.70 30.27
C ALA A 123 1.03 12.62 31.06
#